data_3de6d782606d2b86b2933526a3209a8f
#
_entry.id   3de6d782606d2b86b2933526a3209a8f
#
_cell.length_a   1.000
_cell.length_b   1.000
_cell.length_c   1.000
_cell.angle_alpha   90.00
_cell.angle_beta   90.00
_cell.angle_gamma   90.00
#
_symmetry.space_group_name_H-M   'P 1'
#
loop_
_entity.id
_entity.type
_entity.pdbx_description
1 polymer ?
#
loop_
_entity_poly.entity_id
_entity_poly.type
_entity_poly.pdbx_seq_one_letter_code
_entity_poly.pdbx_strand_id
1 'polypeptide(L)'
;MIIKINYKTTYKFTSHVPRLVQSLNIYPTECKNQKLIDCDIRASQGKLEENPVDALGHKTFNIYIKNLVEPQTITMKSTVETKDYSGVMKGLNESVHPSCFLRQSNLTKPNTKIINLVKNTNKKDSVEFCHGLNNAAADSIKYLSGSTNIFTSAINAIEQGSGVCQDFSHILISLARSHNFPARYVNGFLLDDSEIAEN
;
A
#
# COMPACT_ATOMS: atom_id res chain seq x y z
N MET A 1 -16.64 -12.14 5.88
CA MET A 1 -17.35 -10.84 6.08
C MET A 1 -17.53 -10.17 4.73
N ILE A 2 -18.61 -9.43 4.51
CA ILE A 2 -18.80 -8.62 3.30
C ILE A 2 -18.47 -7.17 3.64
N ILE A 3 -17.56 -6.57 2.88
CA ILE A 3 -17.13 -5.18 3.05
C ILE A 3 -17.53 -4.39 1.81
N LYS A 4 -18.18 -3.24 2.00
CA LYS A 4 -18.52 -2.28 0.95
C LYS A 4 -17.58 -1.09 1.05
N ILE A 5 -16.94 -0.75 -0.06
CA ILE A 5 -15.97 0.34 -0.14
C ILE A 5 -16.56 1.45 -1.01
N ASN A 6 -16.62 2.67 -0.48
CA ASN A 6 -16.96 3.88 -1.21
C ASN A 6 -15.76 4.83 -1.16
N TYR A 7 -14.99 4.90 -2.23
CA TYR A 7 -13.82 5.75 -2.33
C TYR A 7 -14.11 6.92 -3.26
N LYS A 8 -13.72 8.13 -2.84
CA LYS A 8 -13.81 9.33 -3.67
C LYS A 8 -12.58 10.20 -3.41
N THR A 9 -11.91 10.59 -4.48
CA THR A 9 -10.82 11.57 -4.41
C THR A 9 -11.00 12.64 -5.46
N THR A 10 -10.63 13.87 -5.15
CA THR A 10 -10.72 15.01 -6.06
C THR A 10 -9.37 15.71 -6.14
N TYR A 11 -8.86 15.81 -7.35
CA TYR A 11 -7.61 16.49 -7.67
C TYR A 11 -7.92 17.90 -8.20
N LYS A 12 -7.39 18.91 -7.51
CA LYS A 12 -7.46 20.31 -7.92
C LYS A 12 -6.08 20.74 -8.41
N PHE A 13 -6.03 21.38 -9.54
CA PHE A 13 -4.80 21.89 -10.14
C PHE A 13 -4.80 23.42 -10.07
N THR A 14 -3.65 24.01 -9.75
CA THR A 14 -3.51 25.46 -9.61
C THR A 14 -3.29 26.18 -10.95
N SER A 15 -3.04 25.42 -12.03
CA SER A 15 -2.82 25.94 -13.37
C SER A 15 -3.54 25.08 -14.40
N HIS A 16 -3.69 25.64 -15.61
CA HIS A 16 -4.26 24.91 -16.73
C HIS A 16 -3.45 23.65 -17.07
N VAL A 17 -4.12 22.52 -17.22
CA VAL A 17 -3.53 21.22 -17.55
C VAL A 17 -4.00 20.79 -18.94
N PRO A 18 -3.21 21.00 -20.01
CA PRO A 18 -3.63 20.65 -21.37
C PRO A 18 -3.71 19.14 -21.62
N ARG A 19 -2.94 18.35 -20.90
CA ARG A 19 -2.99 16.88 -20.94
C ARG A 19 -2.70 16.30 -19.56
N LEU A 20 -3.54 15.38 -19.14
CA LEU A 20 -3.35 14.64 -17.89
C LEU A 20 -3.48 13.14 -18.16
N VAL A 21 -2.52 12.37 -17.66
CA VAL A 21 -2.61 10.90 -17.59
C VAL A 21 -2.52 10.52 -16.13
N GLN A 22 -3.53 9.82 -15.62
CA GLN A 22 -3.53 9.30 -14.25
C GLN A 22 -3.57 7.77 -14.31
N SER A 23 -2.63 7.12 -13.63
CA SER A 23 -2.64 5.68 -13.45
C SER A 23 -3.30 5.33 -12.11
N LEU A 24 -4.24 4.40 -12.13
CA LEU A 24 -5.01 3.98 -10.99
C LEU A 24 -4.67 2.54 -10.61
N ASN A 25 -4.29 2.34 -9.36
CA ASN A 25 -4.09 1.03 -8.75
C ASN A 25 -4.97 0.94 -7.49
N ILE A 26 -6.29 0.94 -7.70
CA ILE A 26 -7.33 0.93 -6.65
C ILE A 26 -8.28 -0.27 -6.77
N TYR A 27 -8.11 -1.10 -7.80
CA TYR A 27 -8.94 -2.28 -8.01
C TYR A 27 -8.57 -3.37 -7.00
N PRO A 28 -9.52 -3.96 -6.26
CA PRO A 28 -9.24 -4.97 -5.26
C PRO A 28 -8.61 -6.22 -5.89
N THR A 29 -7.51 -6.69 -5.32
CA THR A 29 -6.85 -7.92 -5.75
C THR A 29 -7.60 -9.13 -5.23
N GLU A 30 -7.88 -10.11 -6.08
CA GLU A 30 -8.49 -11.37 -5.68
C GLU A 30 -7.44 -12.38 -5.19
N CYS A 31 -7.80 -13.10 -4.12
CA CYS A 31 -7.01 -14.18 -3.56
C CYS A 31 -7.93 -15.10 -2.72
N LYS A 32 -7.38 -16.13 -2.07
CA LYS A 32 -8.21 -17.01 -1.21
C LYS A 32 -8.84 -16.29 -0.03
N ASN A 33 -8.20 -15.20 0.44
CA ASN A 33 -8.69 -14.37 1.54
C ASN A 33 -9.73 -13.34 1.11
N GLN A 34 -9.74 -12.97 -0.17
CA GLN A 34 -10.56 -11.86 -0.67
C GLN A 34 -11.13 -12.20 -2.04
N LYS A 35 -12.45 -12.23 -2.12
CA LYS A 35 -13.21 -12.41 -3.36
C LYS A 35 -13.89 -11.10 -3.73
N LEU A 36 -13.69 -10.65 -4.96
CA LEU A 36 -14.40 -9.50 -5.50
C LEU A 36 -15.82 -9.92 -5.90
N ILE A 37 -16.82 -9.19 -5.40
CA ILE A 37 -18.23 -9.36 -5.79
C ILE A 37 -18.58 -8.36 -6.88
N ASP A 38 -18.20 -7.09 -6.68
CA ASP A 38 -18.48 -5.98 -7.60
C ASP A 38 -17.43 -4.88 -7.47
N CYS A 39 -17.12 -4.19 -8.57
CA CYS A 39 -16.26 -3.01 -8.58
C CYS A 39 -16.59 -2.09 -9.76
N ASP A 40 -17.01 -0.87 -9.45
CA ASP A 40 -17.29 0.19 -10.41
C ASP A 40 -16.34 1.38 -10.17
N ILE A 41 -15.52 1.70 -11.16
CA ILE A 41 -14.57 2.81 -11.13
C ILE A 41 -15.01 3.85 -12.17
N ARG A 42 -15.13 5.10 -11.75
CA ARG A 42 -15.52 6.21 -12.62
C ARG A 42 -14.59 7.40 -12.45
N ALA A 43 -14.35 8.08 -13.56
CA ALA A 43 -13.66 9.35 -13.64
C ALA A 43 -14.66 10.44 -14.06
N SER A 44 -14.58 11.63 -13.48
CA SER A 44 -15.47 12.75 -13.85
C SER A 44 -15.19 13.26 -15.24
N GLN A 45 -13.95 13.13 -15.73
CA GLN A 45 -13.52 13.55 -17.04
C GLN A 45 -12.54 12.53 -17.64
N GLY A 46 -12.44 12.52 -18.96
CA GLY A 46 -11.48 11.72 -19.70
C GLY A 46 -11.98 10.31 -20.00
N LYS A 47 -11.12 9.54 -20.64
CA LYS A 47 -11.35 8.14 -20.99
C LYS A 47 -10.64 7.24 -20.00
N LEU A 48 -11.40 6.38 -19.34
CA LEU A 48 -10.88 5.33 -18.48
C LEU A 48 -10.57 4.10 -19.33
N GLU A 49 -9.35 3.60 -19.27
CA GLU A 49 -8.92 2.40 -19.99
C GLU A 49 -8.29 1.40 -19.01
N GLU A 50 -8.67 0.15 -19.16
CA GLU A 50 -8.08 -0.95 -18.42
C GLU A 50 -6.74 -1.35 -19.03
N ASN A 51 -5.71 -1.52 -18.17
CA ASN A 51 -4.41 -2.02 -18.59
C ASN A 51 -4.36 -3.56 -18.49
N PRO A 52 -3.45 -4.21 -19.23
CA PRO A 52 -3.15 -5.62 -18.97
C PRO A 52 -2.78 -5.84 -17.50
N VAL A 53 -3.14 -7.00 -16.97
CA VAL A 53 -2.76 -7.42 -15.60
C VAL A 53 -1.24 -7.45 -15.51
N ASP A 54 -0.70 -6.83 -14.47
CA ASP A 54 0.74 -6.78 -14.24
C ASP A 54 1.31 -8.10 -13.69
N ALA A 55 2.64 -8.18 -13.58
CA ALA A 55 3.32 -9.38 -13.07
C ALA A 55 3.01 -9.69 -11.59
N LEU A 56 2.41 -8.76 -10.86
CA LEU A 56 1.96 -8.93 -9.47
C LEU A 56 0.49 -9.36 -9.39
N GLY A 57 -0.17 -9.56 -10.55
CA GLY A 57 -1.59 -9.90 -10.61
C GLY A 57 -2.52 -8.69 -10.42
N HIS A 58 -2.01 -7.47 -10.50
CA HIS A 58 -2.83 -6.28 -10.30
C HIS A 58 -3.52 -5.86 -11.59
N LYS A 59 -4.81 -5.56 -11.47
CA LYS A 59 -5.61 -4.90 -12.49
C LYS A 59 -5.52 -3.40 -12.28
N THR A 60 -5.01 -2.68 -13.27
CA THR A 60 -4.80 -1.24 -13.21
C THR A 60 -5.53 -0.52 -14.33
N PHE A 61 -5.73 0.79 -14.18
CA PHE A 61 -6.44 1.60 -15.17
C PHE A 61 -5.66 2.88 -15.43
N ASN A 62 -5.81 3.41 -16.64
CA ASN A 62 -5.34 4.75 -16.98
C ASN A 62 -6.52 5.65 -17.34
N ILE A 63 -6.44 6.91 -16.92
CA ILE A 63 -7.37 7.97 -17.34
C ILE A 63 -6.59 8.94 -18.23
N TYR A 64 -7.11 9.18 -19.42
CA TYR A 64 -6.54 10.11 -20.38
C TYR A 64 -7.46 11.31 -20.53
N ILE A 65 -6.96 12.49 -20.19
CA ILE A 65 -7.70 13.76 -20.29
C ILE A 65 -6.96 14.74 -21.20
N LYS A 66 -7.71 15.34 -22.13
CA LYS A 66 -7.27 16.50 -22.92
C LYS A 66 -7.99 17.73 -22.42
N ASN A 67 -7.23 18.81 -22.14
CA ASN A 67 -7.77 20.09 -21.66
C ASN A 67 -8.65 19.90 -20.41
N LEU A 68 -8.03 19.67 -19.28
CA LEU A 68 -8.74 19.56 -18.01
C LEU A 68 -9.41 20.91 -17.68
N VAL A 69 -10.74 20.92 -17.58
CA VAL A 69 -11.56 22.12 -17.37
C VAL A 69 -11.93 22.31 -15.92
N GLU A 70 -12.19 21.20 -15.20
CA GLU A 70 -12.69 21.20 -13.83
C GLU A 70 -11.81 20.29 -12.96
N PRO A 71 -11.96 20.33 -11.62
CA PRO A 71 -11.30 19.35 -10.76
C PRO A 71 -11.61 17.92 -11.18
N GLN A 72 -10.58 17.10 -11.30
CA GLN A 72 -10.75 15.68 -11.63
C GLN A 72 -11.19 14.89 -10.40
N THR A 73 -12.32 14.24 -10.49
CA THR A 73 -12.83 13.37 -9.42
C THR A 73 -12.80 11.92 -9.88
N ILE A 74 -12.25 11.06 -9.05
CA ILE A 74 -12.24 9.62 -9.22
C ILE A 74 -13.09 9.01 -8.11
N THR A 75 -13.99 8.11 -8.47
CA THR A 75 -14.82 7.36 -7.54
C THR A 75 -14.66 5.88 -7.78
N MET A 76 -14.64 5.08 -6.71
CA MET A 76 -14.73 3.64 -6.77
C MET A 76 -15.79 3.18 -5.78
N LYS A 77 -16.69 2.32 -6.24
CA LYS A 77 -17.60 1.55 -5.39
C LYS A 77 -17.26 0.08 -5.57
N SER A 78 -16.98 -0.60 -4.48
CA SER A 78 -16.64 -2.01 -4.55
C SER A 78 -17.25 -2.79 -3.40
N THR A 79 -17.58 -4.03 -3.65
CA THR A 79 -18.01 -5.00 -2.64
C THR A 79 -17.09 -6.19 -2.67
N VAL A 80 -16.48 -6.52 -1.53
CA VAL A 80 -15.58 -7.65 -1.38
C VAL A 80 -16.05 -8.58 -0.26
N GLU A 81 -15.90 -9.88 -0.47
CA GLU A 81 -16.05 -10.89 0.58
C GLU A 81 -14.67 -11.26 1.11
N THR A 82 -14.45 -11.07 2.42
CA THR A 82 -13.18 -11.43 3.07
C THR A 82 -13.34 -12.67 3.95
N LYS A 83 -12.27 -13.50 3.96
CA LYS A 83 -12.12 -14.67 4.83
C LYS A 83 -10.82 -14.55 5.61
N ASP A 84 -10.91 -14.73 6.92
CA ASP A 84 -9.71 -14.75 7.74
C ASP A 84 -9.03 -16.14 7.66
N TYR A 85 -7.73 -16.11 7.49
CA TYR A 85 -6.83 -17.25 7.54
C TYR A 85 -5.71 -17.00 8.56
N SER A 86 -6.04 -16.48 9.73
CA SER A 86 -5.11 -16.15 10.82
C SER A 86 -4.01 -15.17 10.37
N GLY A 87 -4.40 -14.13 9.64
CA GLY A 87 -3.49 -13.10 9.13
C GLY A 87 -2.60 -13.54 7.96
N VAL A 88 -2.75 -14.76 7.44
CA VAL A 88 -1.93 -15.25 6.32
C VAL A 88 -2.66 -15.05 5.00
N MET A 89 -2.11 -14.25 4.10
CA MET A 89 -2.60 -14.13 2.72
C MET A 89 -2.21 -15.36 1.89
N LYS A 90 -3.18 -15.93 1.17
CA LYS A 90 -2.98 -17.14 0.35
C LYS A 90 -3.56 -16.95 -1.05
N GLY A 91 -2.88 -17.57 -2.03
CA GLY A 91 -3.40 -17.67 -3.39
C GLY A 91 -3.38 -16.36 -4.17
N LEU A 92 -2.39 -15.51 -3.94
CA LEU A 92 -2.11 -14.37 -4.81
C LEU A 92 -1.65 -14.88 -6.18
N ASN A 93 -2.18 -14.27 -7.24
CA ASN A 93 -1.83 -14.61 -8.61
C ASN A 93 -0.61 -13.78 -9.06
N GLU A 94 0.56 -14.13 -8.57
CA GLU A 94 1.82 -13.44 -8.85
C GLU A 94 2.73 -14.32 -9.71
N SER A 95 3.30 -13.75 -10.77
CA SER A 95 4.34 -14.40 -11.59
C SER A 95 5.76 -13.99 -11.18
N VAL A 96 5.89 -13.02 -10.27
CA VAL A 96 7.17 -12.50 -9.82
C VAL A 96 7.77 -13.40 -8.72
N HIS A 97 9.04 -13.81 -8.92
CA HIS A 97 9.73 -14.58 -7.90
C HIS A 97 9.96 -13.73 -6.62
N PRO A 98 9.76 -14.27 -5.40
CA PRO A 98 9.89 -13.53 -4.15
C PRO A 98 11.21 -12.77 -3.98
N SER A 99 12.32 -13.27 -4.52
CA SER A 99 13.64 -12.59 -4.46
C SER A 99 13.65 -11.19 -5.07
N CYS A 100 12.71 -10.89 -5.98
CA CYS A 100 12.57 -9.54 -6.54
C CYS A 100 12.22 -8.50 -5.46
N PHE A 101 11.55 -8.93 -4.38
CA PHE A 101 11.17 -8.10 -3.25
C PHE A 101 12.27 -7.92 -2.19
N LEU A 102 13.48 -8.45 -2.42
CA LEU A 102 14.68 -8.16 -1.62
C LEU A 102 15.38 -6.87 -2.05
N ARG A 103 15.08 -6.36 -3.25
CA ARG A 103 15.73 -5.16 -3.78
C ARG A 103 15.35 -3.92 -2.98
N GLN A 104 16.35 -3.24 -2.44
CA GLN A 104 16.16 -1.94 -1.76
C GLN A 104 15.85 -0.82 -2.77
N SER A 105 15.04 0.13 -2.33
CA SER A 105 14.71 1.36 -3.06
C SER A 105 15.24 2.59 -2.31
N ASN A 106 15.20 3.76 -2.92
CA ASN A 106 15.59 4.99 -2.24
C ASN A 106 14.77 5.25 -0.96
N LEU A 107 13.51 4.84 -0.93
CA LEU A 107 12.62 5.01 0.22
C LEU A 107 12.87 3.96 1.33
N THR A 108 13.43 2.80 0.98
CA THR A 108 13.62 1.66 1.91
C THR A 108 15.06 1.29 2.16
N LYS A 109 16.04 2.05 1.61
CA LYS A 109 17.46 1.79 1.82
C LYS A 109 17.80 1.88 3.32
N PRO A 110 18.44 0.85 3.91
CA PRO A 110 18.79 0.86 5.32
C PRO A 110 20.03 1.72 5.60
N ASN A 111 20.14 2.14 6.85
CA ASN A 111 21.38 2.60 7.47
C ASN A 111 21.66 1.78 8.74
N THR A 112 22.77 2.05 9.41
CA THR A 112 23.13 1.37 10.66
C THR A 112 22.09 1.57 11.78
N LYS A 113 21.38 2.71 11.83
CA LYS A 113 20.32 2.94 12.81
C LYS A 113 19.16 1.96 12.60
N ILE A 114 18.69 1.81 11.34
CA ILE A 114 17.61 0.89 11.01
C ILE A 114 18.02 -0.56 11.30
N ILE A 115 19.20 -0.98 10.83
CA ILE A 115 19.68 -2.35 11.05
C ILE A 115 19.79 -2.68 12.54
N ASN A 116 20.19 -1.72 13.36
CA ASN A 116 20.37 -1.88 14.80
C ASN A 116 19.06 -1.84 15.62
N LEU A 117 17.90 -1.55 15.00
CA LEU A 117 16.60 -1.64 15.68
C LEU A 117 16.31 -3.07 16.12
N VAL A 118 16.87 -4.06 15.42
CA VAL A 118 16.71 -5.47 15.77
C VAL A 118 18.09 -6.04 16.10
N LYS A 119 18.40 -6.13 17.40
CA LYS A 119 19.62 -6.74 17.89
C LYS A 119 19.36 -8.22 18.23
N ASN A 120 20.16 -9.13 17.67
CA ASN A 120 20.30 -10.54 18.07
C ASN A 120 18.99 -11.32 18.26
N THR A 121 18.21 -11.50 17.22
CA THR A 121 17.12 -12.47 17.24
C THR A 121 17.61 -13.79 16.64
N ASN A 122 17.40 -14.89 17.40
CA ASN A 122 17.57 -16.23 16.87
C ASN A 122 16.57 -16.43 15.70
N LYS A 123 17.07 -16.50 14.46
CA LYS A 123 16.29 -16.75 13.23
C LYS A 123 15.66 -18.16 13.16
N LYS A 124 15.54 -18.88 14.29
CA LYS A 124 15.04 -20.26 14.30
C LYS A 124 13.56 -20.36 13.94
N ASP A 125 12.77 -19.38 14.35
CA ASP A 125 11.37 -19.23 13.95
C ASP A 125 11.21 -17.99 13.08
N SER A 126 10.94 -18.17 11.78
CA SER A 126 10.80 -17.08 10.83
C SER A 126 9.56 -16.21 11.08
N VAL A 127 8.49 -16.77 11.67
CA VAL A 127 7.25 -16.02 11.98
C VAL A 127 7.47 -15.15 13.22
N GLU A 128 8.01 -15.69 14.29
CA GLU A 128 8.36 -14.93 15.51
C GLU A 128 9.35 -13.82 15.18
N PHE A 129 10.34 -14.10 14.33
CA PHE A 129 11.29 -13.08 13.87
C PHE A 129 10.58 -11.95 13.10
N CYS A 130 9.64 -12.25 12.20
CA CYS A 130 8.86 -11.24 11.48
C CYS A 130 7.99 -10.39 12.42
N HIS A 131 7.40 -10.98 13.46
CA HIS A 131 6.72 -10.22 14.51
C HIS A 131 7.69 -9.29 15.26
N GLY A 132 8.90 -9.74 15.53
CA GLY A 132 9.95 -8.90 16.11
C GLY A 132 10.32 -7.71 15.23
N LEU A 133 10.43 -7.89 13.90
CA LEU A 133 10.65 -6.81 12.94
C LEU A 133 9.49 -5.80 12.97
N ASN A 134 8.26 -6.31 13.00
CA ASN A 134 7.06 -5.46 13.04
C ASN A 134 7.02 -4.60 14.32
N ASN A 135 7.27 -5.19 15.47
CA ASN A 135 7.34 -4.46 16.75
C ASN A 135 8.47 -3.43 16.74
N ALA A 136 9.65 -3.79 16.26
CA ALA A 136 10.77 -2.85 16.14
C ALA A 136 10.45 -1.66 15.22
N ALA A 137 9.73 -1.89 14.13
CA ALA A 137 9.26 -0.81 13.27
C ALA A 137 8.22 0.07 13.97
N ALA A 138 7.24 -0.56 14.66
CA ALA A 138 6.19 0.16 15.39
C ALA A 138 6.75 1.05 16.52
N ASP A 139 7.77 0.58 17.24
CA ASP A 139 8.38 1.31 18.36
C ASP A 139 9.41 2.34 17.91
N SER A 140 9.80 2.36 16.62
CA SER A 140 10.93 3.17 16.14
C SER A 140 10.63 4.66 16.01
N ILE A 141 9.38 5.03 15.72
CA ILE A 141 8.93 6.40 15.52
C ILE A 141 7.54 6.62 16.13
N LYS A 142 7.15 7.88 16.34
CA LYS A 142 5.79 8.24 16.79
C LYS A 142 4.89 8.52 15.60
N TYR A 143 3.64 8.07 15.67
CA TYR A 143 2.64 8.46 14.68
C TYR A 143 2.29 9.94 14.82
N LEU A 144 2.47 10.71 13.73
CA LEU A 144 2.14 12.12 13.68
C LEU A 144 1.67 12.48 12.27
N SER A 145 0.38 12.77 12.14
CA SER A 145 -0.22 13.17 10.86
C SER A 145 0.41 14.47 10.34
N GLY A 146 0.69 14.50 9.02
CA GLY A 146 1.27 15.67 8.35
C GLY A 146 2.75 15.92 8.61
N SER A 147 3.44 15.05 9.35
CA SER A 147 4.88 15.20 9.66
C SER A 147 5.80 14.85 8.49
N THR A 148 5.31 14.07 7.52
CA THR A 148 6.09 13.52 6.41
C THR A 148 5.36 13.71 5.08
N ASN A 149 6.03 13.37 3.98
CA ASN A 149 5.47 13.42 2.63
C ASN A 149 5.87 12.16 1.84
N ILE A 150 5.39 12.06 0.59
CA ILE A 150 5.59 10.88 -0.28
C ILE A 150 7.07 10.59 -0.61
N PHE A 151 7.98 11.53 -0.40
CA PHE A 151 9.41 11.37 -0.64
C PHE A 151 10.21 11.03 0.63
N THR A 152 9.54 10.99 1.80
CA THR A 152 10.20 10.66 3.07
C THR A 152 10.66 9.21 3.04
N SER A 153 11.96 9.00 3.23
CA SER A 153 12.56 7.67 3.30
C SER A 153 12.49 7.10 4.72
N ALA A 154 12.67 5.78 4.86
CA ALA A 154 12.78 5.12 6.16
C ALA A 154 13.85 5.77 7.06
N ILE A 155 14.99 6.17 6.48
CA ILE A 155 16.06 6.85 7.20
C ILE A 155 15.58 8.19 7.74
N ASN A 156 14.94 9.00 6.89
CA ASN A 156 14.48 10.34 7.26
C ASN A 156 13.40 10.26 8.35
N ALA A 157 12.49 9.29 8.27
CA ALA A 157 11.46 9.08 9.28
C ALA A 157 12.09 8.70 10.66
N ILE A 158 13.08 7.80 10.67
CA ILE A 158 13.84 7.44 11.89
C ILE A 158 14.59 8.66 12.46
N GLU A 159 15.21 9.48 11.63
CA GLU A 159 15.94 10.67 12.06
C GLU A 159 15.01 11.74 12.63
N GLN A 160 13.83 11.88 12.05
CA GLN A 160 12.79 12.79 12.50
C GLN A 160 12.07 12.28 13.77
N GLY A 161 12.06 10.98 14.00
CA GLY A 161 11.38 10.33 15.13
C GLY A 161 9.84 10.33 15.04
N SER A 162 9.27 10.66 13.88
CA SER A 162 7.82 10.69 13.64
C SER A 162 7.49 10.41 12.19
N GLY A 163 6.27 9.90 11.95
CA GLY A 163 5.80 9.58 10.61
C GLY A 163 4.35 9.14 10.58
N VAL A 164 3.89 8.75 9.40
CA VAL A 164 2.56 8.17 9.14
C VAL A 164 2.68 6.71 8.71
N CYS A 165 1.56 6.02 8.43
CA CYS A 165 1.55 4.58 8.05
C CYS A 165 2.54 4.25 6.92
N GLN A 166 2.73 5.15 5.97
CA GLN A 166 3.72 4.99 4.89
C GLN A 166 5.15 4.83 5.44
N ASP A 167 5.52 5.65 6.43
CA ASP A 167 6.88 5.67 7.00
C ASP A 167 7.16 4.41 7.81
N PHE A 168 6.20 3.97 8.64
CA PHE A 168 6.27 2.67 9.34
C PHE A 168 6.44 1.51 8.36
N SER A 169 5.69 1.53 7.24
CA SER A 169 5.81 0.52 6.19
C SER A 169 7.19 0.54 5.53
N HIS A 170 7.76 1.71 5.24
CA HIS A 170 9.11 1.83 4.68
C HIS A 170 10.18 1.31 5.64
N ILE A 171 10.04 1.59 6.95
CA ILE A 171 10.96 1.09 7.98
C ILE A 171 10.87 -0.43 8.08
N LEU A 172 9.66 -0.99 8.15
CA LEU A 172 9.45 -2.44 8.20
C LEU A 172 10.00 -3.15 6.97
N ILE A 173 9.75 -2.62 5.76
CA ILE A 173 10.29 -3.16 4.51
C ILE A 173 11.82 -3.10 4.51
N SER A 174 12.40 -1.99 4.96
CA SER A 174 13.84 -1.82 5.08
C SER A 174 14.46 -2.85 6.01
N LEU A 175 13.86 -3.07 7.19
CA LEU A 175 14.27 -4.09 8.16
C LEU A 175 14.16 -5.50 7.57
N ALA A 176 13.00 -5.86 7.02
CA ALA A 176 12.75 -7.19 6.47
C ALA A 176 13.78 -7.55 5.39
N ARG A 177 13.97 -6.66 4.42
CA ARG A 177 14.92 -6.85 3.33
C ARG A 177 16.37 -6.93 3.80
N SER A 178 16.75 -6.17 4.83
CA SER A 178 18.09 -6.22 5.46
C SER A 178 18.37 -7.55 6.14
N HIS A 179 17.32 -8.28 6.52
CA HIS A 179 17.42 -9.61 7.11
C HIS A 179 17.08 -10.73 6.11
N ASN A 180 17.07 -10.40 4.80
CA ASN A 180 16.82 -11.34 3.71
C ASN A 180 15.38 -11.89 3.68
N PHE A 181 14.40 -11.14 4.19
CA PHE A 181 12.99 -11.42 4.02
C PHE A 181 12.41 -10.57 2.88
N PRO A 182 11.85 -11.21 1.83
CA PRO A 182 11.16 -10.48 0.77
C PRO A 182 9.99 -9.68 1.35
N ALA A 183 9.94 -8.39 1.02
CA ALA A 183 8.89 -7.49 1.51
C ALA A 183 8.52 -6.45 0.46
N ARG A 184 7.23 -6.11 0.38
CA ARG A 184 6.72 -5.08 -0.52
C ARG A 184 5.69 -4.20 0.18
N TYR A 185 5.52 -3.00 -0.35
CA TYR A 185 4.46 -2.09 0.05
C TYR A 185 3.12 -2.57 -0.53
N VAL A 186 2.08 -2.54 0.28
CA VAL A 186 0.71 -2.86 -0.13
C VAL A 186 -0.21 -1.72 0.29
N ASN A 187 -1.05 -1.26 -0.62
CA ASN A 187 -2.14 -0.34 -0.33
C ASN A 187 -3.43 -1.11 -0.08
N GLY A 188 -4.31 -0.56 0.75
CA GLY A 188 -5.60 -1.15 1.03
C GLY A 188 -6.53 -0.19 1.75
N PHE A 189 -7.74 -0.66 1.97
CA PHE A 189 -8.74 0.01 2.79
C PHE A 189 -8.82 -0.72 4.13
N LEU A 190 -8.80 0.04 5.21
CA LEU A 190 -8.97 -0.47 6.56
C LEU A 190 -10.41 -0.20 6.98
N LEU A 191 -11.10 -1.24 7.45
CA LEU A 191 -12.40 -1.08 8.11
C LEU A 191 -12.15 -0.61 9.53
N ASP A 192 -12.77 0.50 9.91
CA ASP A 192 -12.78 0.99 11.28
C ASP A 192 -13.93 0.29 12.03
N ASP A 193 -13.68 -0.13 13.28
CA ASP A 193 -14.70 -0.79 14.11
C ASP A 193 -15.94 0.10 14.34
N SER A 194 -15.78 1.42 14.28
CA SER A 194 -16.89 2.37 14.35
C SER A 194 -17.80 2.37 13.11
N GLU A 195 -17.35 1.79 11.99
CA GLU A 195 -18.11 1.69 10.74
C GLU A 195 -18.78 0.31 10.56
N ILE A 196 -18.63 -0.58 11.51
CA ILE A 196 -19.32 -1.87 11.51
C ILE A 196 -20.77 -1.61 11.87
N ALA A 197 -21.66 -1.58 10.86
CA ALA A 197 -23.09 -1.53 11.11
C ALA A 197 -23.53 -2.80 11.83
N GLU A 198 -24.11 -2.66 13.01
CA GLU A 198 -24.84 -3.73 13.66
C GLU A 198 -26.02 -4.13 12.76
N ASN A 199 -25.96 -5.34 12.20
CA ASN A 199 -27.05 -5.96 11.46
C ASN A 199 -27.90 -6.80 12.42
#